data_0d351024f8f9a6e8c39e91047f11ff59
#
_entry.id   0d351024f8f9a6e8c39e91047f11ff59
#
_cell.length_a   1.000
_cell.length_b   1.000
_cell.length_c   1.000
_cell.angle_alpha   90.00
_cell.angle_beta   90.00
_cell.angle_gamma   90.00
#
_symmetry.space_group_name_H-M   'P 1'
#
loop_
_entity.id
_entity.type
_entity.pdbx_description
1 polymer ?
#
loop_
_entity_poly.entity_id
_entity_poly.type
_entity_poly.pdbx_seq_one_letter_code
_entity_poly.pdbx_strand_id
1 'polypeptide(L)'
;MIIAYAALFVLALIGAKISIKSFNTKEYLSMDSTNAVRGIFIMLVFLSHLMQYYTYTETIDVWGGKISKILGQMIVVMFMFYSGYGIGESVKRKGSAYIKSFPTNRVLKTWLHFAAGVFVFFVLNLIIGKEYPVDRILLSFIGWENIGNSNWYIFAVIALYIITWIAFTLFKNNKIGAAAVVTALTAAYVVVMYFVKEYWWYDTVLCYVAGLWYSLFKDKIESLLTKNNIIWAVIVVVLALGWWHTHRRQNLFVGLRILEALMFALAFVAASLKVSVKNKALIWMGKYTFEIYILMRVPMIVFGKLGIKSFNLYIYVIASLVATFVISFLFSKLLTQVDKLLFKPKKIK
;
A
#
# COMPACT_ATOMS: atom_id res chain seq x y z
N MET A 1 -6.38 5.16 -21.30
CA MET A 1 -6.12 4.44 -20.01
C MET A 1 -5.84 2.94 -20.16
N ILE A 2 -6.56 2.20 -20.97
CA ILE A 2 -6.29 0.77 -21.17
C ILE A 2 -4.86 0.49 -21.66
N ILE A 3 -4.31 1.38 -22.49
CA ILE A 3 -2.92 1.30 -22.96
C ILE A 3 -1.94 1.38 -21.77
N ALA A 4 -2.22 2.22 -20.77
CA ALA A 4 -1.37 2.32 -19.58
C ALA A 4 -1.44 1.05 -18.72
N TYR A 5 -2.62 0.45 -18.55
CA TYR A 5 -2.77 -0.86 -17.90
C TYR A 5 -2.06 -1.96 -18.69
N ALA A 6 -2.20 -1.97 -20.03
CA ALA A 6 -1.49 -2.93 -20.88
C ALA A 6 0.03 -2.77 -20.79
N ALA A 7 0.54 -1.54 -20.81
CA ALA A 7 1.96 -1.25 -20.62
C ALA A 7 2.47 -1.73 -19.25
N LEU A 8 1.72 -1.50 -18.19
CA LEU A 8 2.06 -2.00 -16.85
C LEU A 8 2.05 -3.54 -16.81
N PHE A 9 1.07 -4.18 -17.46
CA PHE A 9 1.01 -5.64 -17.56
C PHE A 9 2.22 -6.19 -18.31
N VAL A 10 2.58 -5.62 -19.46
CA VAL A 10 3.79 -6.00 -20.21
C VAL A 10 5.04 -5.78 -19.36
N LEU A 11 5.15 -4.66 -18.64
CA LEU A 11 6.26 -4.39 -17.73
C LEU A 11 6.36 -5.44 -16.62
N ALA A 12 5.23 -5.90 -16.09
CA ALA A 12 5.18 -6.97 -15.08
C ALA A 12 5.59 -8.33 -15.65
N LEU A 13 5.27 -8.61 -16.92
CA LEU A 13 5.69 -9.83 -17.61
C LEU A 13 7.21 -9.85 -17.91
N ILE A 14 7.82 -8.68 -18.14
CA ILE A 14 9.26 -8.56 -18.31
C ILE A 14 9.96 -8.91 -16.99
N GLY A 15 10.66 -10.05 -16.97
CA GLY A 15 11.30 -10.59 -15.77
C GLY A 15 10.39 -11.44 -14.88
N ALA A 16 9.15 -11.71 -15.29
CA ALA A 16 8.32 -12.70 -14.66
C ALA A 16 8.87 -14.12 -14.90
N LYS A 17 8.89 -14.93 -13.85
CA LYS A 17 9.29 -16.34 -13.90
C LYS A 17 8.20 -17.20 -13.27
N ILE A 18 7.82 -18.25 -13.98
CA ILE A 18 6.84 -19.22 -13.49
C ILE A 18 7.59 -20.53 -13.19
N SER A 19 7.51 -20.99 -11.95
CA SER A 19 8.09 -22.24 -11.47
C SER A 19 7.05 -23.35 -11.46
N ILE A 20 6.96 -24.13 -12.53
CA ILE A 20 5.94 -25.19 -12.64
C ILE A 20 6.26 -26.34 -11.68
N LYS A 21 7.54 -26.79 -11.63
CA LYS A 21 7.97 -28.00 -10.90
C LYS A 21 8.31 -27.75 -9.43
N SER A 22 8.72 -26.52 -9.05
CA SER A 22 9.20 -26.18 -7.72
C SER A 22 8.46 -24.99 -7.11
N PHE A 23 8.58 -24.81 -5.80
CA PHE A 23 8.07 -23.66 -5.06
C PHE A 23 9.22 -22.73 -4.67
N ASN A 24 9.02 -21.43 -4.83
CA ASN A 24 10.03 -20.42 -4.57
C ASN A 24 9.93 -19.87 -3.12
N THR A 25 10.02 -20.77 -2.13
CA THR A 25 9.84 -20.43 -0.71
C THR A 25 10.87 -19.44 -0.18
N LYS A 26 12.08 -19.42 -0.73
CA LYS A 26 13.16 -18.51 -0.30
C LYS A 26 12.99 -17.08 -0.81
N GLU A 27 12.36 -16.89 -1.97
CA GLU A 27 12.37 -15.60 -2.65
C GLU A 27 11.00 -14.89 -2.71
N TYR A 28 9.87 -15.60 -2.62
CA TYR A 28 8.54 -15.02 -2.88
C TYR A 28 8.16 -13.84 -1.95
N LEU A 29 8.70 -13.80 -0.73
CA LEU A 29 8.57 -12.69 0.22
C LEU A 29 9.92 -12.00 0.50
N SER A 30 10.91 -12.17 -0.38
CA SER A 30 12.17 -11.43 -0.30
C SER A 30 11.93 -9.93 -0.50
N MET A 31 12.91 -9.11 -0.11
CA MET A 31 12.83 -7.65 -0.27
C MET A 31 12.61 -7.26 -1.74
N ASP A 32 13.33 -7.88 -2.66
CA ASP A 32 13.23 -7.55 -4.10
C ASP A 32 11.89 -8.00 -4.67
N SER A 33 11.40 -9.21 -4.33
CA SER A 33 10.09 -9.69 -4.78
C SER A 33 8.95 -8.81 -4.24
N THR A 34 8.98 -8.47 -2.96
CA THR A 34 7.95 -7.59 -2.37
C THR A 34 8.03 -6.17 -2.92
N ASN A 35 9.23 -5.65 -3.24
CA ASN A 35 9.37 -4.35 -3.90
C ASN A 35 8.87 -4.41 -5.35
N ALA A 36 9.14 -5.46 -6.11
CA ALA A 36 8.58 -5.59 -7.47
C ALA A 36 7.05 -5.57 -7.45
N VAL A 37 6.44 -6.32 -6.53
CA VAL A 37 4.98 -6.30 -6.34
C VAL A 37 4.48 -4.92 -5.92
N ARG A 38 5.13 -4.26 -4.95
CA ARG A 38 4.79 -2.88 -4.56
C ARG A 38 4.90 -1.92 -5.75
N GLY A 39 5.88 -2.13 -6.64
CA GLY A 39 6.03 -1.35 -7.88
C GLY A 39 4.83 -1.49 -8.82
N ILE A 40 4.30 -2.71 -8.99
CA ILE A 40 3.08 -2.94 -9.77
C ILE A 40 1.91 -2.19 -9.11
N PHE A 41 1.71 -2.41 -7.81
CA PHE A 41 0.55 -1.87 -7.09
C PHE A 41 0.59 -0.35 -6.96
N ILE A 42 1.76 0.29 -6.78
CA ILE A 42 1.84 1.75 -6.75
C ILE A 42 1.52 2.37 -8.12
N MET A 43 1.85 1.69 -9.22
CA MET A 43 1.43 2.11 -10.55
C MET A 43 -0.07 2.00 -10.75
N LEU A 44 -0.71 0.93 -10.23
CA LEU A 44 -2.16 0.82 -10.22
C LEU A 44 -2.81 1.95 -9.41
N VAL A 45 -2.24 2.31 -8.26
CA VAL A 45 -2.70 3.46 -7.45
C VAL A 45 -2.53 4.77 -8.22
N PHE A 46 -1.37 4.98 -8.88
CA PHE A 46 -1.15 6.15 -9.73
C PHE A 46 -2.22 6.28 -10.82
N LEU A 47 -2.48 5.19 -11.57
CA LEU A 47 -3.50 5.16 -12.62
C LEU A 47 -4.90 5.43 -12.07
N SER A 48 -5.25 4.84 -10.91
CA SER A 48 -6.54 5.06 -10.25
C SER A 48 -6.73 6.54 -9.84
N HIS A 49 -5.69 7.18 -9.30
CA HIS A 49 -5.77 8.61 -8.97
C HIS A 49 -5.80 9.49 -10.20
N LEU A 50 -5.02 9.17 -11.22
CA LEU A 50 -5.01 9.92 -12.48
C LEU A 50 -6.40 9.97 -13.12
N MET A 51 -7.15 8.87 -13.05
CA MET A 51 -8.52 8.76 -13.55
C MET A 51 -9.52 9.70 -12.84
N GLN A 52 -9.19 10.26 -11.69
CA GLN A 52 -10.02 11.25 -11.00
C GLN A 52 -9.89 12.65 -11.61
N TYR A 53 -8.90 12.87 -12.47
CA TYR A 53 -8.59 14.19 -13.03
C TYR A 53 -9.07 14.38 -14.47
N TYR A 54 -9.64 13.37 -15.15
CA TYR A 54 -10.21 13.54 -16.49
C TYR A 54 -11.51 12.76 -16.71
N THR A 55 -12.30 13.22 -17.67
CA THR A 55 -13.58 12.59 -18.03
C THR A 55 -13.34 11.60 -19.18
N TYR A 56 -13.91 10.42 -19.07
CA TYR A 56 -13.83 9.37 -20.10
C TYR A 56 -14.77 9.72 -21.26
N THR A 57 -14.23 9.95 -22.42
CA THR A 57 -15.01 10.30 -23.61
C THR A 57 -14.97 9.23 -24.69
N GLU A 58 -13.95 8.36 -24.69
CA GLU A 58 -13.75 7.34 -25.70
C GLU A 58 -14.08 5.93 -25.18
N THR A 59 -14.58 5.07 -26.08
CA THR A 59 -14.93 3.67 -25.78
C THR A 59 -13.76 2.90 -25.14
N ILE A 60 -12.53 3.17 -25.60
CA ILE A 60 -11.32 2.52 -25.08
C ILE A 60 -11.02 2.91 -23.63
N ASP A 61 -11.39 4.13 -23.20
CA ASP A 61 -11.24 4.60 -21.84
C ASP A 61 -12.27 3.99 -20.89
N VAL A 62 -13.45 3.64 -21.39
CA VAL A 62 -14.50 2.93 -20.62
C VAL A 62 -13.96 1.59 -20.08
N TRP A 63 -13.18 0.87 -20.86
CA TRP A 63 -12.55 -0.38 -20.41
C TRP A 63 -11.53 -0.15 -19.31
N GLY A 64 -10.71 0.92 -19.40
CA GLY A 64 -9.83 1.33 -18.32
C GLY A 64 -10.59 1.63 -17.02
N GLY A 65 -11.74 2.33 -17.12
CA GLY A 65 -12.65 2.57 -16.00
C GLY A 65 -13.22 1.29 -15.38
N LYS A 66 -13.60 0.31 -16.20
CA LYS A 66 -14.06 -1.01 -15.72
C LYS A 66 -12.96 -1.75 -14.95
N ILE A 67 -11.73 -1.76 -15.47
CA ILE A 67 -10.57 -2.36 -14.78
C ILE A 67 -10.36 -1.69 -13.43
N SER A 68 -10.35 -0.35 -13.39
CA SER A 68 -10.19 0.40 -12.13
C SER A 68 -11.28 0.08 -11.12
N LYS A 69 -12.54 -0.06 -11.55
CA LYS A 69 -13.66 -0.44 -10.68
C LYS A 69 -13.52 -1.86 -10.13
N ILE A 70 -13.09 -2.82 -10.96
CA ILE A 70 -12.85 -4.21 -10.53
C ILE A 70 -11.70 -4.28 -9.52
N LEU A 71 -10.63 -3.54 -9.78
CA LEU A 71 -9.50 -3.49 -8.85
C LEU A 71 -9.87 -2.80 -7.54
N GLY A 72 -10.68 -1.72 -7.59
CA GLY A 72 -11.17 -1.02 -6.41
C GLY A 72 -10.07 -0.78 -5.36
N GLN A 73 -10.33 -1.20 -4.12
CA GLN A 73 -9.36 -1.11 -3.00
C GLN A 73 -8.28 -2.21 -3.03
N MET A 74 -8.39 -3.19 -3.94
CA MET A 74 -7.38 -4.27 -4.04
C MET A 74 -5.99 -3.74 -4.36
N ILE A 75 -5.90 -2.55 -4.97
CA ILE A 75 -4.61 -1.90 -5.30
C ILE A 75 -3.77 -1.51 -4.08
N VAL A 76 -4.35 -1.45 -2.87
CA VAL A 76 -3.63 -1.11 -1.62
C VAL A 76 -3.47 -2.30 -0.67
N VAL A 77 -4.16 -3.41 -0.94
CA VAL A 77 -4.18 -4.62 -0.09
C VAL A 77 -2.78 -5.17 0.18
N MET A 78 -1.95 -5.25 -0.87
CA MET A 78 -0.61 -5.82 -0.73
C MET A 78 0.34 -4.93 0.08
N PHE A 79 0.15 -3.60 0.10
CA PHE A 79 0.91 -2.73 0.98
C PHE A 79 0.58 -2.99 2.45
N MET A 80 -0.71 -3.16 2.78
CA MET A 80 -1.15 -3.53 4.12
C MET A 80 -0.57 -4.89 4.54
N PHE A 81 -0.73 -5.91 3.69
CA PHE A 81 -0.22 -7.24 3.98
C PHE A 81 1.29 -7.25 4.21
N TYR A 82 2.08 -6.66 3.30
CA TYR A 82 3.53 -6.63 3.44
C TYR A 82 4.00 -5.77 4.61
N SER A 83 3.23 -4.75 5.02
CA SER A 83 3.54 -3.98 6.22
C SER A 83 3.42 -4.85 7.47
N GLY A 84 2.31 -5.57 7.65
CA GLY A 84 2.12 -6.48 8.78
C GLY A 84 3.14 -7.64 8.79
N TYR A 85 3.35 -8.26 7.62
CA TYR A 85 4.35 -9.31 7.45
C TYR A 85 5.77 -8.85 7.84
N GLY A 86 6.20 -7.70 7.31
CA GLY A 86 7.51 -7.14 7.58
C GLY A 86 7.73 -6.77 9.05
N ILE A 87 6.68 -6.35 9.75
CA ILE A 87 6.74 -6.13 11.19
C ILE A 87 6.87 -7.45 11.94
N GLY A 88 6.07 -8.45 11.61
CA GLY A 88 6.18 -9.79 12.19
C GLY A 88 7.57 -10.38 12.04
N GLU A 89 8.17 -10.33 10.86
CA GLU A 89 9.55 -10.76 10.60
C GLU A 89 10.57 -9.94 11.41
N SER A 90 10.36 -8.62 11.54
CA SER A 90 11.23 -7.77 12.34
C SER A 90 11.16 -8.08 13.83
N VAL A 91 9.96 -8.36 14.35
CA VAL A 91 9.76 -8.79 15.75
C VAL A 91 10.38 -10.17 15.99
N LYS A 92 10.27 -11.11 15.06
CA LYS A 92 10.92 -12.42 15.17
C LYS A 92 12.44 -12.28 15.24
N ARG A 93 13.03 -11.42 14.41
CA ARG A 93 14.48 -11.27 14.27
C ARG A 93 15.12 -10.42 15.35
N LYS A 94 14.48 -9.29 15.75
CA LYS A 94 15.08 -8.27 16.62
C LYS A 94 14.45 -8.19 18.01
N GLY A 95 13.31 -8.85 18.25
CA GLY A 95 12.63 -8.91 19.54
C GLY A 95 12.32 -7.55 20.15
N SER A 96 12.56 -7.44 21.45
CA SER A 96 12.27 -6.24 22.26
C SER A 96 13.00 -4.98 21.79
N ALA A 97 14.20 -5.10 21.21
CA ALA A 97 14.94 -3.95 20.68
C ALA A 97 14.18 -3.25 19.54
N TYR A 98 13.51 -4.03 18.68
CA TYR A 98 12.67 -3.47 17.63
C TYR A 98 11.45 -2.74 18.20
N ILE A 99 10.79 -3.32 19.20
CA ILE A 99 9.60 -2.72 19.84
C ILE A 99 9.96 -1.42 20.57
N LYS A 100 11.10 -1.35 21.26
CA LYS A 100 11.58 -0.11 21.90
C LYS A 100 11.82 1.02 20.90
N SER A 101 12.32 0.72 19.71
CA SER A 101 12.56 1.71 18.65
C SER A 101 11.34 2.01 17.78
N PHE A 102 10.26 1.29 17.96
CA PHE A 102 9.07 1.34 17.07
C PHE A 102 8.40 2.72 17.05
N PRO A 103 8.14 3.40 18.19
CA PRO A 103 7.50 4.73 18.19
C PRO A 103 8.27 5.72 17.32
N THR A 104 9.60 5.75 17.44
CA THR A 104 10.45 6.66 16.68
C THR A 104 10.57 6.25 15.22
N ASN A 105 10.91 4.96 14.96
CA ASN A 105 11.28 4.52 13.61
C ASN A 105 10.08 4.17 12.73
N ARG A 106 8.90 3.90 13.30
CA ARG A 106 7.70 3.56 12.54
C ARG A 106 6.61 4.61 12.66
N VAL A 107 6.29 5.08 13.86
CA VAL A 107 5.20 6.04 14.05
C VAL A 107 5.68 7.45 13.71
N LEU A 108 6.61 8.00 14.49
CA LEU A 108 7.05 9.39 14.37
C LEU A 108 7.67 9.68 13.00
N LYS A 109 8.55 8.80 12.53
CA LYS A 109 9.22 8.97 11.24
C LYS A 109 8.22 8.94 10.08
N THR A 110 7.28 7.99 10.06
CA THR A 110 6.25 7.92 9.02
C THR A 110 5.36 9.17 9.05
N TRP A 111 4.97 9.62 10.25
CA TRP A 111 4.19 10.83 10.41
C TRP A 111 4.93 12.08 9.92
N LEU A 112 6.20 12.28 10.29
CA LEU A 112 7.00 13.43 9.84
C LEU A 112 7.18 13.45 8.32
N HIS A 113 7.44 12.30 7.71
CA HIS A 113 7.53 12.19 6.25
C HIS A 113 6.20 12.53 5.58
N PHE A 114 5.09 12.06 6.14
CA PHE A 114 3.76 12.38 5.66
C PHE A 114 3.46 13.88 5.83
N ALA A 115 3.72 14.46 7.00
CA ALA A 115 3.52 15.88 7.26
C ALA A 115 4.35 16.76 6.31
N ALA A 116 5.57 16.38 5.98
CA ALA A 116 6.37 17.07 4.96
C ALA A 116 5.71 17.00 3.57
N GLY A 117 5.10 15.87 3.20
CA GLY A 117 4.30 15.76 1.98
C GLY A 117 3.07 16.66 2.00
N VAL A 118 2.32 16.69 3.10
CA VAL A 118 1.18 17.60 3.28
C VAL A 118 1.60 19.06 3.16
N PHE A 119 2.77 19.41 3.70
CA PHE A 119 3.32 20.77 3.57
C PHE A 119 3.57 21.14 2.10
N VAL A 120 4.02 20.21 1.24
CA VAL A 120 4.13 20.46 -0.21
C VAL A 120 2.77 20.81 -0.81
N PHE A 121 1.68 20.13 -0.42
CA PHE A 121 0.32 20.46 -0.87
C PHE A 121 -0.17 21.79 -0.31
N PHE A 122 0.18 22.12 0.93
CA PHE A 122 -0.14 23.44 1.51
C PHE A 122 0.48 24.57 0.68
N VAL A 123 1.78 24.47 0.39
CA VAL A 123 2.46 25.47 -0.46
C VAL A 123 1.89 25.49 -1.88
N LEU A 124 1.62 24.33 -2.47
CA LEU A 124 0.99 24.24 -3.80
C LEU A 124 -0.37 24.98 -3.82
N ASN A 125 -1.21 24.77 -2.81
CA ASN A 125 -2.52 25.40 -2.72
C ASN A 125 -2.41 26.92 -2.61
N LEU A 126 -1.43 27.45 -1.85
CA LEU A 126 -1.15 28.90 -1.81
C LEU A 126 -0.78 29.45 -3.21
N ILE A 127 0.07 28.72 -3.94
CA ILE A 127 0.51 29.14 -5.29
C ILE A 127 -0.65 29.14 -6.29
N ILE A 128 -1.55 28.13 -6.23
CA ILE A 128 -2.67 28.02 -7.17
C ILE A 128 -3.94 28.77 -6.72
N GLY A 129 -3.87 29.50 -5.59
CA GLY A 129 -5.00 30.27 -5.05
C GLY A 129 -6.16 29.39 -4.55
N LYS A 130 -5.88 28.19 -4.03
CA LYS A 130 -6.90 27.30 -3.48
C LYS A 130 -6.91 27.36 -1.95
N GLU A 131 -7.99 27.89 -1.42
CA GLU A 131 -8.17 28.07 0.04
C GLU A 131 -8.88 26.86 0.68
N TYR A 132 -8.52 26.59 1.93
CA TYR A 132 -9.15 25.62 2.80
C TYR A 132 -9.35 26.18 4.21
N PRO A 133 -10.39 25.79 4.95
CA PRO A 133 -10.54 26.15 6.35
C PRO A 133 -9.33 25.70 7.19
N VAL A 134 -8.98 26.49 8.21
CA VAL A 134 -7.78 26.25 9.03
C VAL A 134 -7.82 24.89 9.73
N ASP A 135 -8.98 24.52 10.27
CA ASP A 135 -9.21 23.21 10.90
C ASP A 135 -8.92 22.05 9.94
N ARG A 136 -9.38 22.16 8.67
CA ARG A 136 -9.08 21.19 7.62
C ARG A 136 -7.60 21.11 7.29
N ILE A 137 -6.91 22.25 7.25
CA ILE A 137 -5.45 22.29 7.05
C ILE A 137 -4.75 21.55 8.19
N LEU A 138 -5.09 21.86 9.45
CA LEU A 138 -4.47 21.23 10.62
C LEU A 138 -4.74 19.71 10.66
N LEU A 139 -5.98 19.30 10.43
CA LEU A 139 -6.38 17.89 10.40
C LEU A 139 -5.73 17.11 9.25
N SER A 140 -5.34 17.80 8.17
CA SER A 140 -4.63 17.16 7.07
C SER A 140 -3.23 16.66 7.46
N PHE A 141 -2.54 17.32 8.41
CA PHE A 141 -1.22 16.91 8.88
C PHE A 141 -1.23 15.62 9.71
N ILE A 142 -2.38 15.24 10.25
CA ILE A 142 -2.55 13.93 10.91
C ILE A 142 -3.24 12.90 9.99
N GLY A 143 -3.56 13.27 8.76
CA GLY A 143 -4.19 12.41 7.77
C GLY A 143 -5.70 12.23 7.93
N TRP A 144 -6.35 12.93 8.88
CA TRP A 144 -7.80 12.87 9.11
C TRP A 144 -8.60 13.55 8.01
N GLU A 145 -8.10 14.68 7.51
CA GLU A 145 -8.62 15.43 6.36
C GLU A 145 -7.59 15.48 5.22
N ASN A 146 -7.96 16.08 4.09
CA ASN A 146 -7.06 16.30 2.98
C ASN A 146 -7.23 17.70 2.37
N ILE A 147 -6.14 18.23 1.85
CA ILE A 147 -6.05 19.49 1.11
C ILE A 147 -5.60 19.25 -0.36
N GLY A 148 -6.00 18.09 -0.93
CA GLY A 148 -5.60 17.62 -2.25
C GLY A 148 -4.64 16.42 -2.23
N ASN A 149 -4.04 16.13 -1.08
CA ASN A 149 -3.15 14.99 -0.84
C ASN A 149 -3.93 13.67 -0.66
N SER A 150 -3.24 12.55 -0.79
CA SER A 150 -3.72 11.24 -0.35
C SER A 150 -3.45 11.08 1.14
N ASN A 151 -4.44 10.67 1.93
CA ASN A 151 -4.37 10.72 3.40
C ASN A 151 -4.76 9.42 4.11
N TRP A 152 -5.93 8.86 3.80
CA TRP A 152 -6.55 7.79 4.57
C TRP A 152 -5.63 6.57 4.81
N TYR A 153 -4.88 6.16 3.79
CA TYR A 153 -3.98 5.00 3.91
C TYR A 153 -2.87 5.23 4.94
N ILE A 154 -2.29 6.43 4.97
CA ILE A 154 -1.23 6.76 5.92
C ILE A 154 -1.78 6.88 7.34
N PHE A 155 -2.97 7.48 7.51
CA PHE A 155 -3.67 7.49 8.79
C PHE A 155 -3.89 6.07 9.31
N ALA A 156 -4.45 5.18 8.48
CA ALA A 156 -4.69 3.79 8.83
C ALA A 156 -3.39 3.06 9.23
N VAL A 157 -2.31 3.23 8.44
CA VAL A 157 -1.01 2.61 8.74
C VAL A 157 -0.43 3.11 10.06
N ILE A 158 -0.50 4.42 10.35
CA ILE A 158 -0.02 4.99 11.62
C ILE A 158 -0.85 4.43 12.79
N ALA A 159 -2.17 4.37 12.66
CA ALA A 159 -3.05 3.77 13.68
C ALA A 159 -2.68 2.30 13.94
N LEU A 160 -2.49 1.50 12.89
CA LEU A 160 -2.06 0.11 12.99
C LEU A 160 -0.67 -0.04 13.63
N TYR A 161 0.24 0.89 13.36
CA TYR A 161 1.55 0.91 14.00
C TYR A 161 1.44 1.21 15.50
N ILE A 162 0.62 2.17 15.91
CA ILE A 162 0.36 2.48 17.33
C ILE A 162 -0.25 1.26 18.04
N ILE A 163 -1.29 0.65 17.44
CA ILE A 163 -1.93 -0.57 17.94
C ILE A 163 -0.89 -1.68 18.13
N THR A 164 -0.05 -1.90 17.11
CA THR A 164 0.98 -2.93 17.16
C THR A 164 2.02 -2.65 18.25
N TRP A 165 2.48 -1.41 18.37
CA TRP A 165 3.43 -1.02 19.41
C TRP A 165 2.87 -1.27 20.81
N ILE A 166 1.62 -0.85 21.07
CA ILE A 166 0.94 -1.07 22.36
C ILE A 166 0.86 -2.57 22.65
N ALA A 167 0.33 -3.37 21.72
CA ALA A 167 0.14 -4.81 21.91
C ALA A 167 1.45 -5.54 22.19
N PHE A 168 2.50 -5.31 21.40
CA PHE A 168 3.79 -5.97 21.61
C PHE A 168 4.58 -5.42 22.80
N THR A 169 4.26 -4.23 23.29
CA THR A 169 4.82 -3.71 24.55
C THR A 169 4.18 -4.38 25.76
N LEU A 170 2.86 -4.60 25.72
CA LEU A 170 2.13 -5.28 26.80
C LEU A 170 2.45 -6.79 26.86
N PHE A 171 2.56 -7.44 25.70
CA PHE A 171 2.76 -8.89 25.58
C PHE A 171 4.19 -9.24 25.10
N LYS A 172 5.21 -8.71 25.78
CA LYS A 172 6.64 -8.78 25.38
C LYS A 172 7.12 -10.16 24.95
N ASN A 173 6.73 -11.21 25.68
CA ASN A 173 7.20 -12.58 25.48
C ASN A 173 6.18 -13.48 24.77
N ASN A 174 4.95 -13.00 24.56
CA ASN A 174 3.88 -13.75 23.92
C ASN A 174 3.49 -13.11 22.58
N LYS A 175 4.20 -13.49 21.51
CA LYS A 175 3.94 -12.96 20.16
C LYS A 175 2.52 -13.27 19.66
N ILE A 176 1.97 -14.43 20.02
CA ILE A 176 0.62 -14.84 19.64
C ILE A 176 -0.41 -14.00 20.40
N GLY A 177 -0.24 -13.81 21.71
CA GLY A 177 -1.09 -12.92 22.49
C GLY A 177 -1.05 -11.47 21.99
N ALA A 178 0.15 -10.96 21.67
CA ALA A 178 0.28 -9.64 21.04
C ALA A 178 -0.46 -9.55 19.72
N ALA A 179 -0.32 -10.54 18.83
CA ALA A 179 -1.01 -10.55 17.55
C ALA A 179 -2.54 -10.66 17.70
N ALA A 180 -3.03 -11.41 18.69
CA ALA A 180 -4.45 -11.48 19.02
C ALA A 180 -4.99 -10.11 19.46
N VAL A 181 -4.24 -9.37 20.29
CA VAL A 181 -4.60 -8.00 20.69
C VAL A 181 -4.57 -7.05 19.51
N VAL A 182 -3.55 -7.14 18.60
CA VAL A 182 -3.54 -6.38 17.36
C VAL A 182 -4.80 -6.67 16.55
N THR A 183 -5.22 -7.93 16.45
CA THR A 183 -6.44 -8.32 15.73
C THR A 183 -7.67 -7.65 16.35
N ALA A 184 -7.85 -7.77 17.67
CA ALA A 184 -8.99 -7.21 18.38
C ALA A 184 -9.07 -5.68 18.27
N LEU A 185 -7.93 -4.98 18.45
CA LEU A 185 -7.88 -3.52 18.34
C LEU A 185 -8.05 -3.05 16.88
N THR A 186 -7.58 -3.83 15.91
CA THR A 186 -7.83 -3.52 14.49
C THR A 186 -9.31 -3.73 14.14
N ALA A 187 -9.96 -4.76 14.70
CA ALA A 187 -11.40 -4.93 14.54
C ALA A 187 -12.18 -3.77 15.19
N ALA A 188 -11.77 -3.31 16.37
CA ALA A 188 -12.34 -2.11 17.00
C ALA A 188 -12.14 -0.85 16.13
N TYR A 189 -10.96 -0.68 15.51
CA TYR A 189 -10.72 0.38 14.53
C TYR A 189 -11.72 0.31 13.36
N VAL A 190 -11.95 -0.88 12.79
CA VAL A 190 -12.94 -1.07 11.72
C VAL A 190 -14.33 -0.63 12.17
N VAL A 191 -14.76 -1.03 13.37
CA VAL A 191 -16.07 -0.64 13.92
C VAL A 191 -16.17 0.87 14.07
N VAL A 192 -15.19 1.52 14.67
CA VAL A 192 -15.19 2.99 14.85
C VAL A 192 -15.23 3.69 13.49
N MET A 193 -14.37 3.28 12.55
CA MET A 193 -14.30 3.91 11.22
C MET A 193 -15.55 3.68 10.39
N TYR A 194 -16.25 2.57 10.57
CA TYR A 194 -17.55 2.31 9.93
C TYR A 194 -18.59 3.37 10.22
N PHE A 195 -18.58 3.98 11.41
CA PHE A 195 -19.54 5.01 11.79
C PHE A 195 -19.10 6.44 11.43
N VAL A 196 -17.80 6.68 11.19
CA VAL A 196 -17.27 8.05 11.04
C VAL A 196 -16.61 8.35 9.69
N LYS A 197 -16.30 7.31 8.90
CA LYS A 197 -15.61 7.45 7.61
C LYS A 197 -16.18 6.47 6.58
N GLU A 198 -15.85 6.70 5.32
CA GLU A 198 -16.23 5.86 4.20
C GLU A 198 -15.47 4.53 4.21
N TYR A 199 -16.01 3.52 3.51
CA TYR A 199 -15.53 2.14 3.53
C TYR A 199 -14.04 1.97 3.19
N TRP A 200 -13.46 2.80 2.37
CA TRP A 200 -12.03 2.71 2.02
C TRP A 200 -11.07 3.03 3.17
N TRP A 201 -11.55 3.59 4.29
CA TRP A 201 -10.74 3.80 5.48
C TRP A 201 -10.49 2.53 6.30
N TYR A 202 -11.27 1.47 6.08
CA TYR A 202 -11.26 0.31 6.96
C TYR A 202 -11.40 -1.07 6.27
N ASP A 203 -11.81 -1.14 5.00
CA ASP A 203 -12.08 -2.41 4.32
C ASP A 203 -10.82 -3.28 4.08
N THR A 204 -9.63 -2.67 4.00
CA THR A 204 -8.36 -3.37 3.72
C THR A 204 -7.43 -3.54 4.92
N VAL A 205 -7.73 -2.92 6.08
CA VAL A 205 -6.81 -2.87 7.23
C VAL A 205 -6.54 -4.24 7.85
N LEU A 206 -7.50 -5.18 7.78
CA LEU A 206 -7.30 -6.56 8.25
C LEU A 206 -6.29 -7.34 7.41
N CYS A 207 -5.93 -6.87 6.21
CA CYS A 207 -4.82 -7.46 5.45
C CYS A 207 -3.46 -7.23 6.14
N TYR A 208 -3.29 -6.14 6.92
CA TYR A 208 -2.13 -5.96 7.78
C TYR A 208 -2.07 -7.03 8.87
N VAL A 209 -3.19 -7.31 9.51
CA VAL A 209 -3.30 -8.37 10.52
C VAL A 209 -3.01 -9.73 9.89
N ALA A 210 -3.57 -10.02 8.72
CA ALA A 210 -3.28 -11.25 7.98
C ALA A 210 -1.78 -11.40 7.67
N GLY A 211 -1.10 -10.33 7.27
CA GLY A 211 0.36 -10.32 7.06
C GLY A 211 1.14 -10.62 8.34
N LEU A 212 0.72 -10.07 9.47
CA LEU A 212 1.33 -10.33 10.79
C LEU A 212 1.18 -11.82 11.17
N TRP A 213 -0.04 -12.36 11.09
CA TRP A 213 -0.30 -13.78 11.36
C TRP A 213 0.42 -14.70 10.38
N TYR A 214 0.46 -14.33 9.10
CA TYR A 214 1.23 -15.06 8.09
C TYR A 214 2.71 -15.18 8.48
N SER A 215 3.32 -14.09 8.95
CA SER A 215 4.70 -14.12 9.44
C SER A 215 4.85 -15.09 10.62
N LEU A 216 3.95 -15.07 11.61
CA LEU A 216 4.05 -15.92 12.81
C LEU A 216 3.91 -17.40 12.49
N PHE A 217 3.07 -17.76 11.52
CA PHE A 217 2.80 -19.15 11.13
C PHE A 217 3.40 -19.52 9.76
N LYS A 218 4.37 -18.76 9.27
CA LYS A 218 4.94 -18.91 7.94
C LYS A 218 5.31 -20.35 7.61
N ASP A 219 6.08 -21.00 8.47
CA ASP A 219 6.58 -22.35 8.21
C ASP A 219 5.44 -23.39 8.08
N LYS A 220 4.40 -23.26 8.90
CA LYS A 220 3.20 -24.13 8.83
C LYS A 220 2.40 -23.88 7.55
N ILE A 221 2.21 -22.62 7.20
CA ILE A 221 1.49 -22.22 5.98
C ILE A 221 2.26 -22.66 4.73
N GLU A 222 3.57 -22.44 4.69
CA GLU A 222 4.42 -22.89 3.60
C GLU A 222 4.40 -24.42 3.48
N SER A 223 4.55 -25.16 4.58
CA SER A 223 4.47 -26.62 4.57
C SER A 223 3.16 -27.15 3.96
N LEU A 224 2.03 -26.50 4.25
CA LEU A 224 0.74 -26.85 3.66
C LEU A 224 0.71 -26.51 2.15
N LEU A 225 1.07 -25.28 1.79
CA LEU A 225 0.98 -24.77 0.42
C LEU A 225 1.96 -25.48 -0.54
N THR A 226 3.09 -25.93 -0.02
CA THR A 226 4.15 -26.57 -0.84
C THR A 226 4.14 -28.08 -0.78
N LYS A 227 3.17 -28.70 -0.13
CA LYS A 227 3.05 -30.16 0.00
C LYS A 227 3.00 -30.83 -1.37
N ASN A 228 2.21 -30.31 -2.31
CA ASN A 228 2.20 -30.67 -3.72
C ASN A 228 1.49 -29.61 -4.57
N ASN A 229 1.63 -29.73 -5.90
CA ASN A 229 1.04 -28.77 -6.83
C ASN A 229 -0.48 -28.74 -6.83
N ILE A 230 -1.14 -29.86 -6.51
CA ILE A 230 -2.60 -29.97 -6.52
C ILE A 230 -3.16 -29.15 -5.34
N ILE A 231 -2.64 -29.37 -4.12
CA ILE A 231 -3.07 -28.63 -2.92
C ILE A 231 -2.86 -27.12 -3.13
N TRP A 232 -1.69 -26.73 -3.64
CA TRP A 232 -1.41 -25.33 -3.97
C TRP A 232 -2.45 -24.77 -4.96
N ALA A 233 -2.69 -25.46 -6.06
CA ALA A 233 -3.63 -25.02 -7.08
C ALA A 233 -5.06 -24.92 -6.56
N VAL A 234 -5.52 -25.92 -5.79
CA VAL A 234 -6.85 -25.89 -5.16
C VAL A 234 -6.98 -24.68 -4.22
N ILE A 235 -5.98 -24.42 -3.36
CA ILE A 235 -6.02 -23.27 -2.44
C ILE A 235 -6.06 -21.96 -3.23
N VAL A 236 -5.21 -21.78 -4.25
CA VAL A 236 -5.21 -20.57 -5.09
C VAL A 236 -6.54 -20.38 -5.78
N VAL A 237 -7.11 -21.44 -6.37
CA VAL A 237 -8.40 -21.38 -7.06
C VAL A 237 -9.53 -21.05 -6.08
N VAL A 238 -9.59 -21.72 -4.92
CA VAL A 238 -10.62 -21.44 -3.90
C VAL A 238 -10.56 -19.99 -3.43
N LEU A 239 -9.35 -19.48 -3.16
CA LEU A 239 -9.16 -18.08 -2.76
C LEU A 239 -9.55 -17.11 -3.88
N ALA A 240 -9.20 -17.39 -5.13
CA ALA A 240 -9.56 -16.56 -6.28
C ALA A 240 -11.08 -16.57 -6.56
N LEU A 241 -11.72 -17.72 -6.48
CA LEU A 241 -13.19 -17.84 -6.61
C LEU A 241 -13.89 -17.15 -5.43
N GLY A 242 -13.35 -17.29 -4.21
CA GLY A 242 -13.85 -16.59 -3.03
C GLY A 242 -13.74 -15.08 -3.17
N TRP A 243 -12.58 -14.57 -3.65
CA TRP A 243 -12.43 -13.17 -4.00
C TRP A 243 -13.47 -12.71 -5.01
N TRP A 244 -13.63 -13.44 -6.12
CA TRP A 244 -14.60 -13.08 -7.16
C TRP A 244 -16.04 -13.10 -6.64
N HIS A 245 -16.40 -14.10 -5.84
CA HIS A 245 -17.73 -14.21 -5.23
C HIS A 245 -18.04 -13.05 -4.28
N THR A 246 -17.08 -12.69 -3.42
CA THR A 246 -17.22 -11.58 -2.48
C THR A 246 -17.21 -10.23 -3.20
N HIS A 247 -16.35 -10.06 -4.22
CA HIS A 247 -16.33 -8.88 -5.07
C HIS A 247 -17.70 -8.55 -5.67
N ARG A 248 -18.40 -9.54 -6.22
CA ARG A 248 -19.74 -9.34 -6.80
C ARG A 248 -20.80 -8.96 -5.76
N ARG A 249 -20.55 -9.21 -4.49
CA ARG A 249 -21.48 -9.00 -3.37
C ARG A 249 -20.99 -7.98 -2.33
N GLN A 250 -19.87 -7.33 -2.57
CA GLN A 250 -19.21 -6.42 -1.62
C GLN A 250 -20.11 -5.29 -1.11
N ASN A 251 -21.17 -4.92 -1.84
CA ASN A 251 -22.08 -3.85 -1.44
C ASN A 251 -23.20 -4.32 -0.48
N LEU A 252 -23.35 -5.62 -0.21
CA LEU A 252 -24.38 -6.13 0.68
C LEU A 252 -24.06 -5.81 2.15
N PHE A 253 -22.81 -5.99 2.57
CA PHE A 253 -22.34 -5.59 3.90
C PHE A 253 -20.81 -5.54 4.00
N VAL A 254 -20.31 -4.81 5.01
CA VAL A 254 -18.89 -4.52 5.23
C VAL A 254 -18.01 -5.78 5.29
N GLY A 255 -18.50 -6.84 5.94
CA GLY A 255 -17.74 -8.08 6.06
C GLY A 255 -17.34 -8.70 4.73
N LEU A 256 -18.15 -8.55 3.67
CA LEU A 256 -17.81 -9.05 2.33
C LEU A 256 -16.69 -8.24 1.69
N ARG A 257 -16.61 -6.92 1.92
CA ARG A 257 -15.48 -6.09 1.45
C ARG A 257 -14.17 -6.50 2.12
N ILE A 258 -14.22 -6.72 3.42
CA ILE A 258 -13.06 -7.16 4.20
C ILE A 258 -12.62 -8.56 3.74
N LEU A 259 -13.57 -9.47 3.55
CA LEU A 259 -13.30 -10.83 3.09
C LEU A 259 -12.73 -10.84 1.67
N GLU A 260 -13.26 -9.99 0.79
CA GLU A 260 -12.72 -9.75 -0.55
C GLU A 260 -11.23 -9.37 -0.50
N ALA A 261 -10.86 -8.37 0.32
CA ALA A 261 -9.49 -7.93 0.48
C ALA A 261 -8.58 -9.05 1.02
N LEU A 262 -9.03 -9.80 2.02
CA LEU A 262 -8.28 -10.92 2.60
C LEU A 262 -8.07 -12.04 1.59
N MET A 263 -9.12 -12.45 0.87
CA MET A 263 -9.03 -13.50 -0.15
C MET A 263 -8.09 -13.11 -1.28
N PHE A 264 -8.16 -11.85 -1.73
CA PHE A 264 -7.23 -11.33 -2.73
C PHE A 264 -5.78 -11.37 -2.25
N ALA A 265 -5.49 -10.86 -1.02
CA ALA A 265 -4.14 -10.86 -0.46
C ALA A 265 -3.57 -12.28 -0.37
N LEU A 266 -4.34 -13.21 0.19
CA LEU A 266 -3.90 -14.59 0.40
C LEU A 266 -3.73 -15.33 -0.93
N ALA A 267 -4.63 -15.14 -1.89
CA ALA A 267 -4.50 -15.69 -3.25
C ALA A 267 -3.22 -15.19 -3.93
N PHE A 268 -2.95 -13.88 -3.83
CA PHE A 268 -1.77 -13.27 -4.42
C PHE A 268 -0.48 -13.80 -3.80
N VAL A 269 -0.41 -13.90 -2.48
CA VAL A 269 0.75 -14.44 -1.76
C VAL A 269 0.95 -15.92 -2.08
N ALA A 270 -0.10 -16.73 -2.12
CA ALA A 270 -0.02 -18.13 -2.50
C ALA A 270 0.45 -18.31 -3.96
N ALA A 271 -0.05 -17.47 -4.88
CA ALA A 271 0.40 -17.48 -6.28
C ALA A 271 1.89 -17.08 -6.40
N SER A 272 2.37 -16.17 -5.56
CA SER A 272 3.78 -15.73 -5.55
C SER A 272 4.78 -16.84 -5.21
N LEU A 273 4.34 -17.96 -4.62
CA LEU A 273 5.18 -19.14 -4.44
C LEU A 273 5.63 -19.76 -5.77
N LYS A 274 4.89 -19.54 -6.85
CA LYS A 274 5.23 -20.06 -8.18
C LYS A 274 5.49 -18.98 -9.23
N VAL A 275 4.98 -17.77 -8.99
CA VAL A 275 5.15 -16.64 -9.92
C VAL A 275 5.99 -15.58 -9.23
N SER A 276 7.15 -15.28 -9.77
CA SER A 276 8.02 -14.19 -9.28
C SER A 276 8.24 -13.13 -10.36
N VAL A 277 8.34 -11.88 -9.95
CA VAL A 277 8.64 -10.76 -10.84
C VAL A 277 9.98 -10.16 -10.43
N LYS A 278 10.98 -10.20 -11.31
CA LYS A 278 12.33 -9.67 -11.07
C LYS A 278 12.65 -8.50 -12.02
N ASN A 279 11.74 -7.56 -12.12
CA ASN A 279 11.91 -6.38 -12.95
C ASN A 279 12.58 -5.25 -12.15
N LYS A 280 13.73 -4.74 -12.60
CA LYS A 280 14.49 -3.70 -11.90
C LYS A 280 13.72 -2.37 -11.78
N ALA A 281 12.93 -2.00 -12.79
CA ALA A 281 12.12 -0.78 -12.76
C ALA A 281 11.01 -0.89 -11.70
N LEU A 282 10.31 -2.03 -11.65
CA LEU A 282 9.28 -2.27 -10.62
C LEU A 282 9.87 -2.33 -9.22
N ILE A 283 11.06 -2.97 -9.05
CA ILE A 283 11.78 -2.97 -7.76
C ILE A 283 12.12 -1.54 -7.34
N TRP A 284 12.58 -0.71 -8.27
CA TRP A 284 12.86 0.69 -7.99
C TRP A 284 11.60 1.46 -7.57
N MET A 285 10.50 1.35 -8.33
CA MET A 285 9.22 1.96 -7.99
C MET A 285 8.73 1.50 -6.60
N GLY A 286 8.87 0.22 -6.29
CA GLY A 286 8.51 -0.34 -5.00
C GLY A 286 9.33 0.20 -3.81
N LYS A 287 10.58 0.57 -4.03
CA LYS A 287 11.42 1.22 -3.00
C LYS A 287 10.91 2.63 -2.67
N TYR A 288 10.34 3.33 -3.63
CA TYR A 288 9.83 4.71 -3.49
C TYR A 288 8.30 4.76 -3.36
N THR A 289 7.66 3.64 -2.99
CA THR A 289 6.19 3.54 -2.88
C THR A 289 5.59 4.65 -2.01
N PHE A 290 6.23 4.96 -0.88
CA PHE A 290 5.72 5.96 0.06
C PHE A 290 5.74 7.36 -0.56
N GLU A 291 6.87 7.76 -1.12
CA GLU A 291 7.06 9.09 -1.73
C GLU A 291 6.18 9.25 -2.97
N ILE A 292 6.08 8.21 -3.80
CA ILE A 292 5.18 8.20 -4.96
C ILE A 292 3.73 8.38 -4.49
N TYR A 293 3.29 7.61 -3.49
CA TYR A 293 1.93 7.68 -2.97
C TYR A 293 1.55 9.08 -2.48
N ILE A 294 2.40 9.73 -1.71
CA ILE A 294 2.07 11.04 -1.14
C ILE A 294 2.23 12.19 -2.12
N LEU A 295 3.04 12.07 -3.18
CA LEU A 295 3.32 13.18 -4.10
C LEU A 295 2.70 13.05 -5.48
N MET A 296 2.18 11.89 -5.88
CA MET A 296 1.72 11.68 -7.27
C MET A 296 0.60 12.64 -7.72
N ARG A 297 -0.20 13.18 -6.80
CA ARG A 297 -1.24 14.16 -7.14
C ARG A 297 -0.69 15.56 -7.42
N VAL A 298 0.52 15.89 -6.97
CA VAL A 298 1.15 17.20 -7.21
C VAL A 298 1.26 17.50 -8.71
N PRO A 299 1.96 16.70 -9.53
CA PRO A 299 2.05 16.96 -10.96
C PRO A 299 0.69 16.85 -11.67
N MET A 300 -0.21 15.97 -11.22
CA MET A 300 -1.57 15.86 -11.77
C MET A 300 -2.34 17.19 -11.62
N ILE A 301 -2.24 17.83 -10.46
CA ILE A 301 -2.87 19.13 -10.19
C ILE A 301 -2.19 20.23 -11.01
N VAL A 302 -0.86 20.31 -10.98
CA VAL A 302 -0.09 21.35 -11.67
C VAL A 302 -0.33 21.29 -13.18
N PHE A 303 -0.15 20.14 -13.80
CA PHE A 303 -0.32 20.00 -15.25
C PHE A 303 -1.78 20.12 -15.69
N GLY A 304 -2.73 19.75 -14.82
CA GLY A 304 -4.15 20.03 -15.03
C GLY A 304 -4.44 21.53 -15.08
N LYS A 305 -3.87 22.31 -14.16
CA LYS A 305 -4.00 23.78 -14.10
C LYS A 305 -3.29 24.48 -15.27
N LEU A 306 -2.15 23.96 -15.73
CA LEU A 306 -1.43 24.48 -16.89
C LEU A 306 -2.09 24.16 -18.24
N GLY A 307 -3.24 23.50 -18.25
CA GLY A 307 -3.97 23.16 -19.47
C GLY A 307 -3.37 22.01 -20.31
N ILE A 308 -2.29 21.37 -19.87
CA ILE A 308 -1.65 20.26 -20.60
C ILE A 308 -2.64 19.13 -20.86
N LYS A 309 -3.52 18.87 -19.92
CA LYS A 309 -4.60 17.87 -20.05
C LYS A 309 -5.54 18.16 -21.23
N SER A 310 -5.93 19.43 -21.39
CA SER A 310 -6.83 19.86 -22.49
C SER A 310 -6.10 19.92 -23.83
N PHE A 311 -4.78 20.14 -23.81
CA PHE A 311 -3.95 20.12 -25.02
C PHE A 311 -3.74 18.70 -25.54
N ASN A 312 -3.29 17.75 -24.68
CA ASN A 312 -3.08 16.35 -25.04
C ASN A 312 -3.08 15.45 -23.81
N LEU A 313 -4.00 14.51 -23.76
CA LEU A 313 -4.16 13.59 -22.64
C LEU A 313 -2.94 12.65 -22.45
N TYR A 314 -2.34 12.17 -23.54
CA TYR A 314 -1.17 11.29 -23.46
C TYR A 314 0.05 12.03 -22.89
N ILE A 315 0.27 13.26 -23.33
CA ILE A 315 1.33 14.12 -22.78
C ILE A 315 1.07 14.37 -21.29
N TYR A 316 -0.18 14.66 -20.89
CA TYR A 316 -0.55 14.85 -19.50
C TYR A 316 -0.24 13.61 -18.64
N VAL A 317 -0.59 12.41 -19.11
CA VAL A 317 -0.32 11.14 -18.41
C VAL A 317 1.17 10.90 -18.25
N ILE A 318 1.94 11.00 -19.35
CA ILE A 318 3.39 10.76 -19.35
C ILE A 318 4.13 11.80 -18.52
N ALA A 319 3.81 13.08 -18.70
CA ALA A 319 4.42 14.16 -17.93
C ALA A 319 4.13 14.01 -16.43
N SER A 320 2.88 13.69 -16.05
CA SER A 320 2.50 13.44 -14.66
C SER A 320 3.28 12.27 -14.06
N LEU A 321 3.46 11.18 -14.81
CA LEU A 321 4.21 10.02 -14.38
C LEU A 321 5.69 10.33 -14.17
N VAL A 322 6.34 10.94 -15.18
CA VAL A 322 7.76 11.28 -15.12
C VAL A 322 8.01 12.28 -13.99
N ALA A 323 7.21 13.35 -13.89
CA ALA A 323 7.33 14.32 -12.82
C ALA A 323 7.11 13.68 -11.44
N THR A 324 6.14 12.76 -11.30
CA THR A 324 5.96 12.02 -10.05
C THR A 324 7.23 11.26 -9.64
N PHE A 325 7.88 10.56 -10.57
CA PHE A 325 9.11 9.84 -10.25
C PHE A 325 10.25 10.76 -9.87
N VAL A 326 10.42 11.87 -10.59
CA VAL A 326 11.47 12.86 -10.29
C VAL A 326 11.28 13.47 -8.91
N ILE A 327 10.08 14.03 -8.64
CA ILE A 327 9.82 14.67 -7.34
C ILE A 327 9.88 13.67 -6.19
N SER A 328 9.41 12.43 -6.37
CA SER A 328 9.48 11.38 -5.35
C SER A 328 10.92 11.00 -5.02
N PHE A 329 11.77 10.87 -6.04
CA PHE A 329 13.20 10.62 -5.85
C PHE A 329 13.89 11.76 -5.10
N LEU A 330 13.67 13.01 -5.51
CA LEU A 330 14.24 14.20 -4.87
C LEU A 330 13.74 14.33 -3.42
N PHE A 331 12.45 14.12 -3.20
CA PHE A 331 11.85 14.16 -1.88
C PHE A 331 12.41 13.07 -0.95
N SER A 332 12.62 11.87 -1.45
CA SER A 332 13.25 10.79 -0.68
C SER A 332 14.69 11.14 -0.26
N LYS A 333 15.44 11.83 -1.14
CA LYS A 333 16.77 12.33 -0.79
C LYS A 333 16.71 13.38 0.32
N LEU A 334 15.77 14.32 0.22
CA LEU A 334 15.53 15.33 1.25
C LEU A 334 15.18 14.67 2.59
N LEU A 335 14.19 13.76 2.60
CA LEU A 335 13.79 13.02 3.81
C LEU A 335 14.95 12.25 4.43
N THR A 336 15.83 11.67 3.60
CA THR A 336 17.04 10.98 4.10
C THR A 336 17.98 11.94 4.83
N GLN A 337 18.12 13.20 4.41
CA GLN A 337 18.93 14.19 5.12
C GLN A 337 18.24 14.64 6.41
N VAL A 338 16.94 14.89 6.37
CA VAL A 338 16.12 15.19 7.57
C VAL A 338 16.26 14.08 8.61
N ASP A 339 16.15 12.83 8.19
CA ASP A 339 16.34 11.68 9.07
C ASP A 339 17.71 11.63 9.74
N LYS A 340 18.77 11.94 9.00
CA LYS A 340 20.13 12.02 9.57
C LYS A 340 20.28 13.13 10.61
N LEU A 341 19.54 14.23 10.45
CA LEU A 341 19.56 15.34 11.39
C LEU A 341 18.75 15.02 12.66
N LEU A 342 17.53 14.49 12.50
CA LEU A 342 16.60 14.30 13.61
C LEU A 342 16.78 12.97 14.36
N PHE A 343 17.18 11.91 13.65
CA PHE A 343 17.26 10.54 14.18
C PHE A 343 18.68 9.98 14.22
N LYS A 344 19.70 10.83 14.45
CA LYS A 344 21.09 10.37 14.64
C LYS A 344 21.12 9.26 15.69
N PRO A 345 21.75 8.10 15.43
CA PRO A 345 21.99 7.14 16.49
C PRO A 345 22.84 7.85 17.55
N LYS A 346 22.33 7.90 18.80
CA LYS A 346 23.18 8.33 19.93
C LYS A 346 24.38 7.40 19.93
N LYS A 347 25.57 7.93 19.68
CA LYS A 347 26.81 7.19 19.96
C LYS A 347 26.76 6.89 21.47
N ILE A 348 26.52 5.63 21.81
CA ILE A 348 26.69 5.14 23.15
C ILE A 348 28.20 5.31 23.43
N LYS A 349 28.53 6.28 24.28
CA LYS A 349 29.88 6.40 24.88
C LYS A 349 30.08 5.27 25.86
#